data_e0ff04695a85f6f1992e26ed2fdd4661
#
_entry.id   e0ff04695a85f6f1992e26ed2fdd4661
#
_cell.length_a   1.000
_cell.length_b   1.000
_cell.length_c   1.000
_cell.angle_alpha   90.00
_cell.angle_beta   90.00
_cell.angle_gamma   90.00
#
_symmetry.space_group_name_H-M   'P 1'
#
loop_
_entity.id
_entity.type
_entity.pdbx_description
1 polymer ?
#
loop_
_entity_poly.entity_id
_entity_poly.type
_entity_poly.pdbx_seq_one_letter_code
_entity_poly.pdbx_strand_id
1 'polypeptide(L)'
;MKRRVVITGMGAVTPIGNTIEEFWDGIRSGKSGIDPITHFDASEYKVKLAAEVKNFVAKERMDFKAAKRMESFSQYAVAAAKEAFEDAGLDMAEEDPYRIGTIIGSGIGGLECHEKNYKKLQERGPGRVNPLMIPLMISNMAAGNVSIQLGLKGKCTDVVTACASGANSIGDAMRAIQYGDLDVCVAGGTEASICPSGVAGFTALTALSCNPDPASASRPFDKDRDGFVIGEGAGIVVLEELEHAKARGARIYAEMAGYGSTGDAYHITSPAEDGSGAGMAMKLAMKEAGIQPEQVDYINAHGTSTHHNDLFESRAIRYALGKAAETVVINSTKSMVGHMLGAAGAVEVIVCVKSIEDQFIHQTIGTEHIDPECGLNYAVGSPVEKKIDYAMSNSLGFGGHNVSLIVKRYEE
;
A
#
# COMPACT_ATOMS: atom_id res chain seq x y z
N MET A 1 -22.03 12.98 16.36
CA MET A 1 -20.87 12.08 16.45
C MET A 1 -20.51 11.68 15.01
N LYS A 2 -19.24 11.46 14.70
CA LYS A 2 -18.85 10.87 13.42
C LYS A 2 -19.32 9.43 13.36
N ARG A 3 -19.69 8.92 12.18
CA ARG A 3 -20.01 7.50 11.96
C ARG A 3 -18.75 6.65 12.15
N ARG A 4 -18.87 5.47 12.75
CA ARG A 4 -17.76 4.51 12.86
C ARG A 4 -17.58 3.78 11.54
N VAL A 5 -16.34 3.48 11.21
CA VAL A 5 -15.96 2.85 9.93
C VAL A 5 -15.22 1.56 10.21
N VAL A 6 -15.69 0.48 9.61
CA VAL A 6 -15.13 -0.86 9.79
C VAL A 6 -14.62 -1.42 8.45
N ILE A 7 -13.76 -2.43 8.53
CA ILE A 7 -13.26 -3.20 7.39
C ILE A 7 -14.03 -4.50 7.33
N THR A 8 -14.76 -4.72 6.24
CA THR A 8 -15.60 -5.91 6.04
C THR A 8 -15.08 -6.84 4.96
N GLY A 9 -14.13 -6.39 4.13
CA GLY A 9 -13.52 -7.24 3.10
C GLY A 9 -12.13 -6.76 2.72
N MET A 10 -11.31 -7.71 2.24
CA MET A 10 -9.93 -7.47 1.82
C MET A 10 -9.61 -8.24 0.55
N GLY A 11 -8.71 -7.69 -0.29
CA GLY A 11 -8.20 -8.35 -1.47
C GLY A 11 -6.79 -7.88 -1.79
N ALA A 12 -5.95 -8.78 -2.32
CA ALA A 12 -4.57 -8.47 -2.60
C ALA A 12 -4.04 -9.18 -3.86
N VAL A 13 -3.19 -8.46 -4.59
CA VAL A 13 -2.29 -9.03 -5.61
C VAL A 13 -0.90 -8.52 -5.29
N THR A 14 0.03 -9.42 -4.97
CA THR A 14 1.36 -9.08 -4.47
C THR A 14 2.43 -10.01 -5.05
N PRO A 15 3.73 -9.66 -4.93
CA PRO A 15 4.82 -10.52 -5.36
C PRO A 15 4.88 -11.89 -4.68
N ILE A 16 4.21 -12.07 -3.54
CA ILE A 16 4.24 -13.30 -2.74
C ILE A 16 2.91 -14.06 -2.70
N GLY A 17 1.84 -13.49 -3.27
CA GLY A 17 0.51 -14.12 -3.38
C GLY A 17 -0.48 -13.24 -4.12
N ASN A 18 -1.41 -13.86 -4.85
CA ASN A 18 -2.43 -13.19 -5.68
C ASN A 18 -3.82 -13.20 -5.05
N THR A 19 -3.93 -13.66 -3.81
CA THR A 19 -5.11 -13.62 -2.94
C THR A 19 -4.67 -13.25 -1.52
N ILE A 20 -5.63 -12.86 -0.67
CA ILE A 20 -5.36 -12.57 0.74
C ILE A 20 -4.76 -13.79 1.46
N GLU A 21 -5.28 -14.97 1.18
CA GLU A 21 -4.80 -16.22 1.78
C GLU A 21 -3.33 -16.50 1.41
N GLU A 22 -3.02 -16.50 0.11
CA GLU A 22 -1.65 -16.70 -0.39
C GLU A 22 -0.69 -15.63 0.12
N PHE A 23 -1.13 -14.38 0.12
CA PHE A 23 -0.34 -13.26 0.61
C PHE A 23 -0.02 -13.41 2.09
N TRP A 24 -1.02 -13.69 2.92
CA TRP A 24 -0.83 -13.83 4.38
C TRP A 24 0.02 -15.05 4.73
N ASP A 25 -0.16 -16.17 4.04
CA ASP A 25 0.72 -17.35 4.19
C ASP A 25 2.17 -17.02 3.81
N GLY A 26 2.36 -16.24 2.75
CA GLY A 26 3.67 -15.71 2.37
C GLY A 26 4.28 -14.84 3.46
N ILE A 27 3.52 -13.93 4.05
CA ILE A 27 3.94 -13.06 5.17
C ILE A 27 4.33 -13.91 6.39
N ARG A 28 3.49 -14.86 6.80
CA ARG A 28 3.75 -15.71 7.97
C ARG A 28 4.99 -16.59 7.81
N SER A 29 5.24 -17.07 6.61
CA SER A 29 6.40 -17.91 6.30
C SER A 29 7.70 -17.11 6.08
N GLY A 30 7.65 -15.78 6.04
CA GLY A 30 8.81 -14.94 5.73
C GLY A 30 9.26 -15.05 4.27
N LYS A 31 8.31 -15.29 3.34
CA LYS A 31 8.61 -15.45 1.91
C LYS A 31 9.05 -14.11 1.29
N SER A 32 10.18 -14.14 0.57
CA SER A 32 10.61 -13.00 -0.27
C SER A 32 9.99 -13.09 -1.66
N GLY A 33 9.46 -11.97 -2.15
CA GLY A 33 9.02 -11.80 -3.52
C GLY A 33 10.09 -11.21 -4.45
N ILE A 34 11.26 -10.87 -3.91
CA ILE A 34 12.35 -10.22 -4.63
C ILE A 34 13.14 -11.24 -5.43
N ASP A 35 13.24 -11.00 -6.75
CA ASP A 35 13.95 -11.86 -7.69
C ASP A 35 14.57 -11.01 -8.83
N PRO A 36 15.41 -11.59 -9.70
CA PRO A 36 15.84 -10.90 -10.92
C PRO A 36 14.66 -10.43 -11.77
N ILE A 37 14.78 -9.21 -12.32
CA ILE A 37 13.78 -8.61 -13.21
C ILE A 37 13.57 -9.52 -14.43
N THR A 38 12.30 -9.83 -14.73
CA THR A 38 11.89 -10.65 -15.87
C THR A 38 10.98 -9.92 -16.87
N HIS A 39 10.37 -8.80 -16.49
CA HIS A 39 9.46 -8.03 -17.35
C HIS A 39 10.17 -7.42 -18.58
N PHE A 40 11.48 -7.20 -18.49
CA PHE A 40 12.30 -6.72 -19.59
C PHE A 40 13.76 -7.16 -19.42
N ASP A 41 14.58 -7.03 -20.46
CA ASP A 41 16.02 -7.28 -20.37
C ASP A 41 16.72 -6.19 -19.56
N ALA A 42 17.11 -6.53 -18.34
CA ALA A 42 17.80 -5.64 -17.41
C ALA A 42 19.34 -5.77 -17.48
N SER A 43 19.92 -6.42 -18.51
CA SER A 43 21.36 -6.66 -18.63
C SER A 43 22.21 -5.39 -18.57
N GLU A 44 21.73 -4.29 -19.16
CA GLU A 44 22.39 -2.98 -19.18
C GLU A 44 22.10 -2.11 -17.96
N TYR A 45 21.17 -2.52 -17.07
CA TYR A 45 20.79 -1.75 -15.88
C TYR A 45 21.73 -2.05 -14.71
N LYS A 46 21.99 -1.05 -13.86
CA LYS A 46 22.71 -1.25 -12.58
C LYS A 46 21.88 -2.08 -11.60
N VAL A 47 20.59 -1.82 -11.54
CA VAL A 47 19.61 -2.54 -10.72
C VAL A 47 19.15 -3.78 -11.47
N LYS A 48 19.19 -4.92 -10.80
CA LYS A 48 18.86 -6.23 -11.38
C LYS A 48 17.64 -6.89 -10.76
N LEU A 49 17.19 -6.37 -9.62
CA LEU A 49 16.17 -7.01 -8.80
C LEU A 49 14.91 -6.15 -8.72
N ALA A 50 13.77 -6.84 -8.67
CA ALA A 50 12.46 -6.26 -8.40
C ALA A 50 11.57 -7.29 -7.69
N ALA A 51 10.47 -6.84 -7.13
CA ALA A 51 9.42 -7.69 -6.58
C ALA A 51 8.23 -7.67 -7.54
N GLU A 52 8.30 -8.54 -8.56
CA GLU A 52 7.28 -8.68 -9.61
C GLU A 52 6.12 -9.56 -9.13
N VAL A 53 4.91 -9.26 -9.56
CA VAL A 53 3.74 -10.14 -9.38
C VAL A 53 3.92 -11.39 -10.24
N LYS A 54 3.83 -12.56 -9.60
CA LYS A 54 4.09 -13.85 -10.22
C LYS A 54 2.79 -14.61 -10.50
N ASN A 55 2.74 -15.31 -11.64
CA ASN A 55 1.61 -16.21 -12.00
C ASN A 55 0.24 -15.53 -12.06
N PHE A 56 0.18 -14.22 -12.25
CA PHE A 56 -1.09 -13.51 -12.39
C PHE A 56 -1.64 -13.66 -13.83
N VAL A 57 -2.86 -14.17 -13.92
CA VAL A 57 -3.54 -14.39 -15.19
C VAL A 57 -4.86 -13.61 -15.19
N ALA A 58 -4.87 -12.42 -15.76
CA ALA A 58 -6.01 -11.51 -15.71
C ALA A 58 -7.35 -12.12 -16.17
N LYS A 59 -7.33 -12.97 -17.22
CA LYS A 59 -8.53 -13.65 -17.75
C LYS A 59 -9.20 -14.64 -16.77
N GLU A 60 -8.50 -15.03 -15.71
CA GLU A 60 -9.03 -15.92 -14.66
C GLU A 60 -9.69 -15.13 -13.53
N ARG A 61 -9.41 -13.82 -13.48
CA ARG A 61 -9.89 -12.91 -12.43
C ARG A 61 -10.94 -11.93 -12.94
N MET A 62 -11.06 -11.74 -14.25
CA MET A 62 -11.99 -10.79 -14.87
C MET A 62 -12.32 -11.16 -16.32
N ASP A 63 -13.36 -10.52 -16.91
CA ASP A 63 -13.70 -10.72 -18.32
C ASP A 63 -12.51 -10.43 -19.24
N PHE A 64 -12.28 -11.32 -20.20
CA PHE A 64 -11.13 -11.23 -21.11
C PHE A 64 -11.11 -9.96 -21.97
N LYS A 65 -12.30 -9.48 -22.40
CA LYS A 65 -12.39 -8.25 -23.22
C LYS A 65 -12.12 -7.02 -22.38
N ALA A 66 -12.56 -7.04 -21.12
CA ALA A 66 -12.27 -5.98 -20.15
C ALA A 66 -10.77 -5.97 -19.83
N ALA A 67 -10.15 -7.10 -19.51
CA ALA A 67 -8.73 -7.22 -19.23
C ALA A 67 -7.84 -6.63 -20.33
N LYS A 68 -8.18 -6.86 -21.61
CA LYS A 68 -7.44 -6.29 -22.77
C LYS A 68 -7.50 -4.76 -22.89
N ARG A 69 -8.39 -4.11 -22.16
CA ARG A 69 -8.55 -2.65 -22.13
C ARG A 69 -8.02 -2.02 -20.85
N MET A 70 -7.21 -2.76 -20.10
CA MET A 70 -6.60 -2.34 -18.86
C MET A 70 -5.10 -2.61 -18.90
N GLU A 71 -4.29 -1.70 -18.38
CA GLU A 71 -2.89 -1.95 -18.03
C GLU A 71 -2.81 -2.71 -16.70
N SER A 72 -1.62 -3.28 -16.42
CA SER A 72 -1.42 -4.18 -15.28
C SER A 72 -1.87 -3.57 -13.96
N PHE A 73 -1.58 -2.28 -13.69
CA PHE A 73 -2.02 -1.63 -12.44
C PHE A 73 -3.55 -1.63 -12.27
N SER A 74 -4.30 -1.43 -13.36
CA SER A 74 -5.77 -1.51 -13.33
C SER A 74 -6.26 -2.97 -13.21
N GLN A 75 -5.56 -3.93 -13.83
CA GLN A 75 -5.91 -5.35 -13.72
C GLN A 75 -5.70 -5.86 -12.28
N TYR A 76 -4.59 -5.47 -11.63
CA TYR A 76 -4.33 -5.81 -10.23
C TYR A 76 -5.39 -5.21 -9.30
N ALA A 77 -5.73 -3.92 -9.50
CA ALA A 77 -6.78 -3.26 -8.74
C ALA A 77 -8.14 -3.96 -8.88
N VAL A 78 -8.55 -4.31 -10.10
CA VAL A 78 -9.83 -5.00 -10.35
C VAL A 78 -9.84 -6.39 -9.73
N ALA A 79 -8.75 -7.14 -9.83
CA ALA A 79 -8.65 -8.49 -9.25
C ALA A 79 -8.75 -8.45 -7.72
N ALA A 80 -7.99 -7.56 -7.07
CA ALA A 80 -8.03 -7.38 -5.63
C ALA A 80 -9.38 -6.80 -5.17
N ALA A 81 -9.99 -5.87 -5.92
CA ALA A 81 -11.29 -5.30 -5.58
C ALA A 81 -12.42 -6.34 -5.65
N LYS A 82 -12.40 -7.22 -6.63
CA LYS A 82 -13.38 -8.32 -6.72
C LYS A 82 -13.26 -9.27 -5.52
N GLU A 83 -12.04 -9.66 -5.17
CA GLU A 83 -11.80 -10.47 -3.97
C GLU A 83 -12.31 -9.77 -2.71
N ALA A 84 -11.95 -8.49 -2.51
CA ALA A 84 -12.41 -7.72 -1.35
C ALA A 84 -13.93 -7.58 -1.28
N PHE A 85 -14.58 -7.38 -2.42
CA PHE A 85 -16.03 -7.23 -2.51
C PHE A 85 -16.76 -8.56 -2.23
N GLU A 86 -16.25 -9.67 -2.75
CA GLU A 86 -16.74 -11.02 -2.47
C GLU A 86 -16.55 -11.38 -0.98
N ASP A 87 -15.37 -11.08 -0.41
CA ASP A 87 -15.07 -11.29 1.00
C ASP A 87 -15.99 -10.47 1.92
N ALA A 88 -16.33 -9.23 1.52
CA ALA A 88 -17.29 -8.41 2.25
C ALA A 88 -18.72 -8.97 2.21
N GLY A 89 -19.05 -9.87 1.30
CA GLY A 89 -20.39 -10.44 1.16
C GLY A 89 -21.46 -9.41 0.77
N LEU A 90 -21.08 -8.37 0.02
CA LEU A 90 -22.02 -7.33 -0.46
C LEU A 90 -22.85 -7.87 -1.63
N ASP A 91 -24.17 -7.71 -1.56
CA ASP A 91 -25.08 -8.04 -2.66
C ASP A 91 -25.64 -6.76 -3.29
N MET A 92 -25.23 -6.47 -4.53
CA MET A 92 -25.67 -5.29 -5.27
C MET A 92 -27.18 -5.25 -5.57
N ALA A 93 -27.92 -6.35 -5.36
CA ALA A 93 -29.36 -6.35 -5.47
C ALA A 93 -30.05 -5.70 -4.25
N GLU A 94 -29.38 -5.69 -3.11
CA GLU A 94 -29.88 -5.14 -1.83
C GLU A 94 -29.28 -3.75 -1.53
N GLU A 95 -28.27 -3.32 -2.29
CA GLU A 95 -27.50 -2.11 -2.03
C GLU A 95 -27.89 -0.94 -2.93
N ASP A 96 -27.80 0.29 -2.40
CA ASP A 96 -27.87 1.50 -3.24
C ASP A 96 -26.50 1.73 -3.92
N PRO A 97 -26.36 1.53 -5.23
CA PRO A 97 -25.07 1.68 -5.92
C PRO A 97 -24.51 3.11 -5.84
N TYR A 98 -25.33 4.13 -5.58
CA TYR A 98 -24.89 5.52 -5.41
C TYR A 98 -24.32 5.79 -4.01
N ARG A 99 -24.52 4.86 -3.06
CA ARG A 99 -23.96 4.93 -1.71
C ARG A 99 -22.66 4.15 -1.57
N ILE A 100 -22.23 3.42 -2.62
CA ILE A 100 -20.98 2.66 -2.63
C ILE A 100 -19.97 3.38 -3.54
N GLY A 101 -18.87 3.87 -2.93
CA GLY A 101 -17.81 4.59 -3.61
C GLY A 101 -16.62 3.72 -3.99
N THR A 102 -15.72 4.30 -4.79
CA THR A 102 -14.44 3.71 -5.18
C THR A 102 -13.35 4.77 -5.08
N ILE A 103 -12.39 4.58 -4.17
CA ILE A 103 -11.27 5.51 -3.96
C ILE A 103 -9.98 4.69 -3.97
N ILE A 104 -9.27 4.64 -5.11
CA ILE A 104 -8.08 3.82 -5.32
C ILE A 104 -6.97 4.67 -5.89
N GLY A 105 -5.85 4.76 -5.17
CA GLY A 105 -4.69 5.54 -5.56
C GLY A 105 -3.68 4.74 -6.38
N SER A 106 -2.97 5.44 -7.25
CA SER A 106 -1.77 4.95 -7.94
C SER A 106 -0.77 6.10 -8.02
N GLY A 107 0.49 5.82 -7.72
CA GLY A 107 1.52 6.87 -7.73
C GLY A 107 1.89 7.33 -9.13
N ILE A 108 1.86 6.44 -10.12
CA ILE A 108 2.35 6.70 -11.48
C ILE A 108 1.33 6.34 -12.55
N GLY A 109 0.51 5.32 -12.33
CA GLY A 109 -0.42 4.82 -13.35
C GLY A 109 0.27 3.99 -14.44
N GLY A 110 -0.21 4.09 -15.69
CA GLY A 110 0.22 3.24 -16.83
C GLY A 110 1.51 3.70 -17.49
N LEU A 111 2.63 3.72 -16.78
CA LEU A 111 3.92 4.17 -17.28
C LEU A 111 4.42 3.31 -18.45
N GLU A 112 4.26 1.99 -18.37
CA GLU A 112 4.64 1.07 -19.45
C GLU A 112 3.84 1.32 -20.73
N CYS A 113 2.53 1.61 -20.60
CA CYS A 113 1.68 2.01 -21.71
C CYS A 113 2.21 3.28 -22.40
N HIS A 114 2.58 4.29 -21.61
CA HIS A 114 3.18 5.53 -22.12
C HIS A 114 4.46 5.22 -22.92
N GLU A 115 5.38 4.47 -22.35
CA GLU A 115 6.65 4.10 -22.97
C GLU A 115 6.45 3.38 -24.30
N LYS A 116 5.61 2.33 -24.33
CA LYS A 116 5.31 1.56 -25.53
C LYS A 116 4.68 2.41 -26.63
N ASN A 117 3.79 3.33 -26.29
CA ASN A 117 3.13 4.20 -27.27
C ASN A 117 4.04 5.34 -27.73
N TYR A 118 4.89 5.88 -26.86
CA TYR A 118 5.89 6.87 -27.25
C TYR A 118 6.89 6.29 -28.26
N LYS A 119 7.35 5.07 -28.05
CA LYS A 119 8.20 4.34 -29.03
C LYS A 119 7.49 4.19 -30.38
N LYS A 120 6.20 3.79 -30.40
CA LYS A 120 5.41 3.70 -31.65
C LYS A 120 5.28 5.06 -32.34
N LEU A 121 5.06 6.13 -31.58
CA LEU A 121 4.98 7.50 -32.11
C LEU A 121 6.26 7.89 -32.80
N GLN A 122 7.42 7.63 -32.21
CA GLN A 122 8.73 7.95 -32.77
C GLN A 122 9.07 7.12 -34.03
N GLU A 123 8.80 5.81 -34.00
CA GLU A 123 9.16 4.90 -35.07
C GLU A 123 8.17 4.91 -36.24
N ARG A 124 6.87 5.17 -35.99
CA ARG A 124 5.79 4.90 -36.95
C ARG A 124 4.82 6.07 -37.17
N GLY A 125 5.03 7.17 -36.46
CA GLY A 125 4.20 8.37 -36.52
C GLY A 125 2.87 8.31 -35.75
N PRO A 126 2.14 9.44 -35.69
CA PRO A 126 0.97 9.61 -34.79
C PRO A 126 -0.20 8.67 -35.12
N GLY A 127 -0.37 8.25 -36.38
CA GLY A 127 -1.42 7.32 -36.79
C GLY A 127 -1.27 5.88 -36.27
N ARG A 128 -0.19 5.57 -35.56
CA ARG A 128 0.09 4.23 -35.00
C ARG A 128 0.01 4.16 -33.46
N VAL A 129 -0.25 5.27 -32.80
CA VAL A 129 -0.51 5.31 -31.36
C VAL A 129 -1.81 4.56 -31.05
N ASN A 130 -1.81 3.82 -29.94
CA ASN A 130 -3.03 3.10 -29.51
C ASN A 130 -4.16 4.09 -29.21
N PRO A 131 -5.35 3.94 -29.80
CA PRO A 131 -6.51 4.80 -29.51
C PRO A 131 -6.90 4.87 -28.02
N LEU A 132 -6.58 3.82 -27.26
CA LEU A 132 -6.83 3.73 -25.82
C LEU A 132 -5.65 4.19 -24.97
N MET A 133 -4.59 4.76 -25.57
CA MET A 133 -3.38 5.15 -24.81
C MET A 133 -3.73 5.99 -23.57
N ILE A 134 -4.56 7.01 -23.72
CA ILE A 134 -4.89 7.89 -22.60
C ILE A 134 -5.65 7.15 -21.48
N PRO A 135 -6.78 6.47 -21.74
CA PRO A 135 -7.46 5.72 -20.68
C PRO A 135 -6.67 4.53 -20.13
N LEU A 136 -5.67 4.02 -20.85
CA LEU A 136 -4.78 2.99 -20.31
C LEU A 136 -3.70 3.58 -19.39
N MET A 137 -3.32 4.85 -19.59
CA MET A 137 -2.21 5.48 -18.90
C MET A 137 -2.61 6.21 -17.61
N ILE A 138 -3.75 6.92 -17.61
CA ILE A 138 -4.11 7.81 -16.49
C ILE A 138 -4.47 7.01 -15.23
N SER A 139 -3.96 7.46 -14.09
CA SER A 139 -3.99 6.73 -12.81
C SER A 139 -5.40 6.49 -12.27
N ASN A 140 -6.34 7.42 -12.50
CA ASN A 140 -7.74 7.28 -12.07
C ASN A 140 -8.48 6.09 -12.70
N MET A 141 -7.90 5.46 -13.72
CA MET A 141 -8.54 4.31 -14.38
C MET A 141 -8.50 3.04 -13.55
N ALA A 142 -7.68 2.95 -12.52
CA ALA A 142 -7.81 1.88 -11.53
C ALA A 142 -9.18 1.96 -10.83
N ALA A 143 -9.51 3.11 -10.24
CA ALA A 143 -10.80 3.35 -9.60
C ALA A 143 -11.97 3.24 -10.60
N GLY A 144 -11.82 3.84 -11.80
CA GLY A 144 -12.83 3.80 -12.85
C GLY A 144 -13.16 2.38 -13.33
N ASN A 145 -12.14 1.54 -13.54
CA ASN A 145 -12.36 0.16 -13.96
C ASN A 145 -13.00 -0.69 -12.84
N VAL A 146 -12.61 -0.50 -11.59
CA VAL A 146 -13.25 -1.17 -10.44
C VAL A 146 -14.72 -0.78 -10.34
N SER A 147 -15.03 0.53 -10.41
CA SER A 147 -16.40 1.06 -10.43
C SER A 147 -17.25 0.41 -11.53
N ILE A 148 -16.72 0.33 -12.77
CA ILE A 148 -17.39 -0.29 -13.91
C ILE A 148 -17.62 -1.79 -13.70
N GLN A 149 -16.60 -2.52 -13.21
CA GLN A 149 -16.66 -3.98 -13.06
C GLN A 149 -17.60 -4.42 -11.94
N LEU A 150 -17.74 -3.62 -10.88
CA LEU A 150 -18.60 -3.92 -9.73
C LEU A 150 -19.95 -3.18 -9.76
N GLY A 151 -20.16 -2.27 -10.71
CA GLY A 151 -21.42 -1.50 -10.82
C GLY A 151 -21.59 -0.41 -9.77
N LEU A 152 -20.50 0.08 -9.17
CA LEU A 152 -20.51 1.08 -8.10
C LEU A 152 -20.68 2.48 -8.69
N LYS A 153 -21.65 3.24 -8.21
CA LYS A 153 -22.03 4.55 -8.79
C LYS A 153 -21.86 5.72 -7.81
N GLY A 154 -21.33 5.47 -6.62
CA GLY A 154 -20.97 6.51 -5.67
C GLY A 154 -19.72 7.28 -6.12
N LYS A 155 -19.14 8.06 -5.22
CA LYS A 155 -17.90 8.81 -5.49
C LYS A 155 -16.83 7.88 -6.04
N CYS A 156 -16.30 8.20 -7.25
CA CYS A 156 -15.22 7.46 -7.90
C CYS A 156 -14.05 8.42 -8.12
N THR A 157 -12.93 8.20 -7.45
CA THR A 157 -11.77 9.10 -7.53
C THR A 157 -10.45 8.36 -7.27
N ASP A 158 -9.38 8.98 -7.73
CA ASP A 158 -7.99 8.59 -7.50
C ASP A 158 -7.33 9.61 -6.57
N VAL A 159 -6.44 9.15 -5.69
CA VAL A 159 -5.59 10.00 -4.85
C VAL A 159 -4.14 9.74 -5.22
N VAL A 160 -3.44 10.78 -5.66
CA VAL A 160 -2.04 10.69 -6.07
C VAL A 160 -1.17 11.46 -5.08
N THR A 161 -0.50 10.73 -4.20
CA THR A 161 0.46 11.22 -3.21
C THR A 161 1.72 10.34 -3.18
N ALA A 162 2.18 9.97 -4.38
CA ALA A 162 3.32 9.08 -4.59
C ALA A 162 3.17 7.78 -3.78
N CYS A 163 4.17 7.41 -2.94
CA CYS A 163 4.15 6.18 -2.17
C CYS A 163 3.07 6.14 -1.06
N ALA A 164 2.43 7.27 -0.75
CA ALA A 164 1.34 7.36 0.23
C ALA A 164 -0.07 7.26 -0.41
N SER A 165 -0.18 7.12 -1.73
CA SER A 165 -1.46 7.17 -2.47
C SER A 165 -2.50 6.19 -1.93
N GLY A 166 -2.15 4.93 -1.71
CA GLY A 166 -3.08 3.91 -1.19
C GLY A 166 -3.52 4.19 0.24
N ALA A 167 -2.61 4.66 1.09
CA ALA A 167 -2.95 5.03 2.47
C ALA A 167 -3.85 6.27 2.52
N ASN A 168 -3.58 7.31 1.71
CA ASN A 168 -4.46 8.47 1.60
C ASN A 168 -5.84 8.07 1.06
N SER A 169 -5.90 7.18 0.06
CA SER A 169 -7.17 6.69 -0.50
C SER A 169 -8.05 6.02 0.57
N ILE A 170 -7.45 5.20 1.43
CA ILE A 170 -8.15 4.56 2.56
C ILE A 170 -8.60 5.61 3.59
N GLY A 171 -7.72 6.57 3.92
CA GLY A 171 -8.06 7.65 4.85
C GLY A 171 -9.19 8.55 4.32
N ASP A 172 -9.17 8.90 3.05
CA ASP A 172 -10.21 9.73 2.42
C ASP A 172 -11.53 8.97 2.27
N ALA A 173 -11.49 7.65 2.02
CA ALA A 173 -12.66 6.79 2.04
C ALA A 173 -13.28 6.72 3.45
N MET A 174 -12.46 6.55 4.49
CA MET A 174 -12.89 6.66 5.88
C MET A 174 -13.61 7.99 6.14
N ARG A 175 -13.06 9.12 5.66
CA ARG A 175 -13.69 10.44 5.79
C ARG A 175 -15.05 10.49 5.09
N ALA A 176 -15.12 10.03 3.84
CA ALA A 176 -16.38 10.05 3.09
C ALA A 176 -17.50 9.27 3.80
N ILE A 177 -17.17 8.14 4.44
CA ILE A 177 -18.13 7.37 5.23
C ILE A 177 -18.46 8.08 6.55
N GLN A 178 -17.44 8.60 7.27
CA GLN A 178 -17.65 9.33 8.54
C GLN A 178 -18.59 10.54 8.40
N TYR A 179 -18.52 11.25 7.26
CA TYR A 179 -19.35 12.41 6.98
C TYR A 179 -20.70 12.05 6.34
N GLY A 180 -20.93 10.78 6.00
CA GLY A 180 -22.20 10.31 5.47
C GLY A 180 -22.36 10.49 3.95
N ASP A 181 -21.28 10.80 3.23
CA ASP A 181 -21.31 10.87 1.76
C ASP A 181 -21.51 9.48 1.17
N LEU A 182 -20.92 8.45 1.81
CA LEU A 182 -20.98 7.04 1.42
C LEU A 182 -21.39 6.17 2.63
N ASP A 183 -21.92 4.99 2.35
CA ASP A 183 -22.12 3.93 3.36
C ASP A 183 -21.04 2.86 3.23
N VAL A 184 -20.57 2.61 2.01
CA VAL A 184 -19.50 1.66 1.70
C VAL A 184 -18.50 2.31 0.75
N CYS A 185 -17.22 1.94 0.85
CA CYS A 185 -16.21 2.34 -0.09
C CYS A 185 -15.19 1.22 -0.36
N VAL A 186 -15.01 0.88 -1.62
CA VAL A 186 -13.88 0.05 -2.09
C VAL A 186 -12.66 0.97 -2.22
N ALA A 187 -11.70 0.79 -1.32
CA ALA A 187 -10.57 1.72 -1.17
C ALA A 187 -9.23 1.00 -1.13
N GLY A 188 -8.19 1.66 -1.58
CA GLY A 188 -6.84 1.09 -1.53
C GLY A 188 -5.88 1.72 -2.51
N GLY A 189 -4.93 0.91 -2.99
CA GLY A 189 -3.91 1.38 -3.93
C GLY A 189 -3.39 0.29 -4.84
N THR A 190 -2.84 0.70 -5.97
CA THR A 190 -2.28 -0.17 -6.99
C THR A 190 -1.07 0.46 -7.67
N GLU A 191 -0.15 -0.36 -8.16
CA GLU A 191 0.99 0.09 -8.96
C GLU A 191 1.52 -1.02 -9.86
N ALA A 192 2.02 -0.66 -11.06
CA ALA A 192 2.72 -1.56 -11.98
C ALA A 192 3.78 -0.79 -12.77
N SER A 193 4.83 -0.35 -12.06
CA SER A 193 5.85 0.54 -12.63
C SER A 193 7.20 -0.15 -12.85
N ILE A 194 7.24 -1.51 -12.83
CA ILE A 194 8.44 -2.29 -13.16
C ILE A 194 8.57 -2.40 -14.68
N CYS A 195 9.03 -1.31 -15.29
CA CYS A 195 9.29 -1.20 -16.73
C CYS A 195 10.62 -0.47 -16.96
N PRO A 196 11.19 -0.49 -18.18
CA PRO A 196 12.47 0.14 -18.48
C PRO A 196 12.60 1.57 -17.97
N SER A 197 11.65 2.46 -18.27
CA SER A 197 11.68 3.86 -17.84
C SER A 197 11.47 4.02 -16.33
N GLY A 198 10.64 3.19 -15.70
CA GLY A 198 10.43 3.22 -14.25
C GLY A 198 11.72 2.88 -13.49
N VAL A 199 12.34 1.74 -13.81
CA VAL A 199 13.60 1.31 -13.18
C VAL A 199 14.72 2.30 -13.48
N ALA A 200 14.84 2.80 -14.72
CA ALA A 200 15.85 3.81 -15.08
C ALA A 200 15.67 5.12 -14.30
N GLY A 201 14.42 5.61 -14.16
CA GLY A 201 14.09 6.85 -13.44
C GLY A 201 14.46 6.77 -11.97
N PHE A 202 14.05 5.71 -11.26
CA PHE A 202 14.41 5.51 -9.86
C PHE A 202 15.91 5.21 -9.65
N THR A 203 16.57 4.55 -10.62
CA THR A 203 18.03 4.36 -10.59
C THR A 203 18.75 5.70 -10.72
N ALA A 204 18.30 6.59 -11.61
CA ALA A 204 18.88 7.94 -11.78
C ALA A 204 18.74 8.80 -10.51
N LEU A 205 17.68 8.58 -9.71
CA LEU A 205 17.51 9.19 -8.39
C LEU A 205 18.40 8.57 -7.31
N THR A 206 19.17 7.51 -7.63
CA THR A 206 19.93 6.72 -6.64
C THR A 206 19.05 6.16 -5.50
N ALA A 207 17.78 5.89 -5.80
CA ALA A 207 16.81 5.46 -4.80
C ALA A 207 16.70 3.93 -4.68
N LEU A 208 17.10 3.19 -5.75
CA LEU A 208 17.03 1.73 -5.78
C LEU A 208 18.31 1.08 -5.24
N SER A 209 18.13 -0.05 -4.56
CA SER A 209 19.25 -0.90 -4.14
C SER A 209 19.99 -1.47 -5.37
N CYS A 210 21.31 -1.40 -5.32
CA CYS A 210 22.19 -2.05 -6.31
C CYS A 210 22.76 -3.39 -5.79
N ASN A 211 22.33 -3.85 -4.62
CA ASN A 211 22.73 -5.15 -4.08
C ASN A 211 22.18 -6.27 -4.99
N PRO A 212 23.05 -7.16 -5.52
CA PRO A 212 22.64 -8.23 -6.43
C PRO A 212 22.02 -9.44 -5.72
N ASP A 213 22.07 -9.50 -4.39
CA ASP A 213 21.57 -10.62 -3.61
C ASP A 213 20.08 -10.41 -3.24
N PRO A 214 19.14 -11.22 -3.77
CA PRO A 214 17.72 -11.10 -3.47
C PRO A 214 17.37 -11.24 -1.99
N ALA A 215 18.18 -11.96 -1.21
CA ALA A 215 17.92 -12.20 0.20
C ALA A 215 18.17 -10.96 1.08
N SER A 216 19.01 -10.04 0.62
CA SER A 216 19.44 -8.86 1.38
C SER A 216 19.31 -7.53 0.63
N ALA A 217 18.71 -7.52 -0.57
CA ALA A 217 18.53 -6.30 -1.36
C ALA A 217 17.57 -5.30 -0.68
N SER A 218 16.48 -5.79 -0.07
CA SER A 218 15.61 -4.99 0.78
C SER A 218 15.87 -5.35 2.24
N ARG A 219 16.48 -4.42 2.98
CA ARG A 219 16.90 -4.60 4.39
C ARG A 219 16.56 -3.36 5.22
N PRO A 220 15.28 -3.10 5.47
CA PRO A 220 14.85 -1.93 6.22
C PRO A 220 15.54 -1.84 7.59
N PHE A 221 15.99 -0.63 7.95
CA PHE A 221 16.69 -0.32 9.22
C PHE A 221 18.07 -0.97 9.39
N ASP A 222 18.59 -1.68 8.38
CA ASP A 222 19.96 -2.21 8.42
C ASP A 222 20.98 -1.09 8.21
N LYS A 223 22.15 -1.21 8.88
CA LYS A 223 23.24 -0.24 8.74
C LYS A 223 23.84 -0.17 7.33
N ASP A 224 23.76 -1.27 6.58
CA ASP A 224 24.32 -1.41 5.25
C ASP A 224 23.26 -1.25 4.14
N ARG A 225 22.04 -0.76 4.47
CA ARG A 225 20.97 -0.49 3.51
C ARG A 225 21.39 0.53 2.46
N ASP A 226 21.04 0.32 1.20
CA ASP A 226 21.53 1.11 0.08
C ASP A 226 20.44 1.61 -0.88
N GLY A 227 19.17 1.31 -0.60
CA GLY A 227 18.04 1.72 -1.44
C GLY A 227 16.87 0.77 -1.32
N PHE A 228 15.73 1.11 -1.92
CA PHE A 228 14.58 0.22 -1.95
C PHE A 228 14.62 -0.74 -3.15
N VAL A 229 13.92 -1.87 -3.05
CA VAL A 229 13.60 -2.73 -4.19
C VAL A 229 12.23 -2.37 -4.70
N ILE A 230 12.09 -2.02 -5.98
CA ILE A 230 10.79 -1.69 -6.58
C ILE A 230 9.87 -2.92 -6.59
N GLY A 231 8.62 -2.74 -6.24
CA GLY A 231 7.57 -3.76 -6.27
C GLY A 231 6.33 -3.30 -7.03
N GLU A 232 5.42 -4.23 -7.30
CA GLU A 232 4.14 -3.97 -7.96
C GLU A 232 3.00 -4.78 -7.34
N GLY A 233 1.75 -4.42 -7.66
CA GLY A 233 0.55 -5.12 -7.21
C GLY A 233 -0.57 -4.19 -6.77
N ALA A 234 -1.50 -4.70 -5.96
CA ALA A 234 -2.62 -3.97 -5.39
C ALA A 234 -3.00 -4.48 -4.01
N GLY A 235 -3.46 -3.57 -3.14
CA GLY A 235 -4.17 -3.88 -1.91
C GLY A 235 -5.48 -3.11 -1.87
N ILE A 236 -6.58 -3.80 -1.61
CA ILE A 236 -7.92 -3.22 -1.57
C ILE A 236 -8.62 -3.67 -0.28
N VAL A 237 -9.29 -2.73 0.36
CA VAL A 237 -10.17 -2.97 1.50
C VAL A 237 -11.58 -2.46 1.19
N VAL A 238 -12.58 -3.13 1.71
CA VAL A 238 -13.96 -2.62 1.77
C VAL A 238 -14.15 -1.95 3.12
N LEU A 239 -14.31 -0.63 3.10
CA LEU A 239 -14.69 0.15 4.26
C LEU A 239 -16.21 0.31 4.29
N GLU A 240 -16.78 0.18 5.47
CA GLU A 240 -18.23 0.20 5.64
C GLU A 240 -18.63 0.94 6.93
N GLU A 241 -19.75 1.62 6.89
CA GLU A 241 -20.35 2.20 8.08
C GLU A 241 -20.77 1.08 9.05
N LEU A 242 -20.47 1.24 10.33
CA LEU A 242 -20.65 0.18 11.32
C LEU A 242 -22.09 -0.35 11.43
N GLU A 243 -23.09 0.56 11.49
CA GLU A 243 -24.48 0.12 11.64
C GLU A 243 -25.03 -0.51 10.36
N HIS A 244 -24.53 -0.08 9.19
CA HIS A 244 -24.79 -0.72 7.91
C HIS A 244 -24.23 -2.15 7.89
N ALA A 245 -22.96 -2.34 8.29
CA ALA A 245 -22.33 -3.65 8.38
C ALA A 245 -23.09 -4.60 9.33
N LYS A 246 -23.47 -4.10 10.51
CA LYS A 246 -24.27 -4.87 11.48
C LYS A 246 -25.64 -5.26 10.96
N ALA A 247 -26.34 -4.34 10.29
CA ALA A 247 -27.69 -4.56 9.79
C ALA A 247 -27.76 -5.70 8.77
N ARG A 248 -26.71 -5.90 7.96
CA ARG A 248 -26.61 -7.01 7.01
C ARG A 248 -25.85 -8.23 7.54
N GLY A 249 -25.41 -8.21 8.81
CA GLY A 249 -24.66 -9.32 9.42
C GLY A 249 -23.28 -9.56 8.83
N ALA A 250 -22.60 -8.50 8.39
CA ALA A 250 -21.27 -8.59 7.82
C ALA A 250 -20.22 -9.09 8.83
N ARG A 251 -19.23 -9.84 8.35
CA ARG A 251 -18.01 -10.04 9.12
C ARG A 251 -17.28 -8.72 9.24
N ILE A 252 -16.85 -8.38 10.46
CA ILE A 252 -16.04 -7.19 10.72
C ILE A 252 -14.64 -7.65 11.15
N TYR A 253 -13.64 -7.33 10.36
CA TYR A 253 -12.24 -7.67 10.64
C TYR A 253 -11.61 -6.75 11.67
N ALA A 254 -11.83 -5.44 11.48
CA ALA A 254 -11.24 -4.39 12.31
C ALA A 254 -12.00 -3.07 12.13
N GLU A 255 -11.71 -2.07 12.96
CA GLU A 255 -12.21 -0.71 12.85
C GLU A 255 -11.08 0.24 12.40
N MET A 256 -11.39 1.13 11.46
CA MET A 256 -10.53 2.26 11.12
C MET A 256 -10.70 3.35 12.18
N ALA A 257 -9.74 3.44 13.10
CA ALA A 257 -9.86 4.30 14.28
C ALA A 257 -9.27 5.69 14.09
N GLY A 258 -8.24 5.84 13.26
CA GLY A 258 -7.57 7.12 13.10
C GLY A 258 -6.88 7.30 11.75
N TYR A 259 -6.87 8.54 11.28
CA TYR A 259 -6.20 8.98 10.07
C TYR A 259 -5.52 10.32 10.29
N GLY A 260 -4.21 10.36 10.10
CA GLY A 260 -3.40 11.59 10.09
C GLY A 260 -2.70 11.75 8.75
N SER A 261 -2.79 12.94 8.18
CA SER A 261 -2.09 13.30 6.94
C SER A 261 -1.46 14.67 7.08
N THR A 262 -0.20 14.80 6.69
CA THR A 262 0.60 16.05 6.75
C THR A 262 1.51 16.18 5.53
N GLY A 263 2.09 17.34 5.37
CA GLY A 263 3.16 17.59 4.40
C GLY A 263 4.41 18.12 5.10
N ASP A 264 5.59 17.68 4.65
CA ASP A 264 6.88 18.15 5.20
C ASP A 264 7.21 19.59 4.82
N ALA A 265 6.77 20.06 3.65
CA ALA A 265 7.13 21.34 3.07
C ALA A 265 8.66 21.58 3.09
N TYR A 266 9.45 20.54 2.79
CA TYR A 266 10.90 20.53 2.96
C TYR A 266 11.66 20.29 1.64
N HIS A 267 11.51 19.10 1.04
CA HIS A 267 12.24 18.68 -0.15
C HIS A 267 11.39 17.79 -1.06
N ILE A 268 11.70 17.74 -2.38
CA ILE A 268 10.91 17.00 -3.36
C ILE A 268 11.00 15.48 -3.19
N THR A 269 12.09 14.94 -2.65
CA THR A 269 12.31 13.48 -2.53
C THR A 269 12.78 13.03 -1.14
N SER A 270 13.34 13.92 -0.32
CA SER A 270 13.84 13.58 1.02
C SER A 270 12.80 13.96 2.08
N PRO A 271 12.51 13.07 3.05
CA PRO A 271 11.73 13.44 4.23
C PRO A 271 12.45 14.53 5.05
N ALA A 272 11.70 15.25 5.89
CA ALA A 272 12.27 16.18 6.84
C ALA A 272 13.20 15.45 7.84
N GLU A 273 14.42 15.95 8.01
CA GLU A 273 15.47 15.28 8.80
C GLU A 273 15.11 15.09 10.28
N ASP A 274 14.29 15.97 10.83
CA ASP A 274 13.82 15.90 12.21
C ASP A 274 12.63 14.94 12.41
N GLY A 275 12.06 14.42 11.30
CA GLY A 275 10.90 13.55 11.32
C GLY A 275 9.59 14.21 11.77
N SER A 276 9.56 15.54 11.90
CA SER A 276 8.41 16.25 12.49
C SER A 276 7.12 16.09 11.69
N GLY A 277 7.20 16.11 10.34
CA GLY A 277 6.05 15.95 9.46
C GLY A 277 5.38 14.58 9.64
N ALA A 278 6.13 13.51 9.49
CA ALA A 278 5.65 12.14 9.68
C ALA A 278 5.19 11.90 11.13
N GLY A 279 5.96 12.38 12.11
CA GLY A 279 5.57 12.26 13.52
C GLY A 279 4.29 13.02 13.86
N MET A 280 4.03 14.15 13.20
CA MET A 280 2.76 14.87 13.36
C MET A 280 1.58 14.08 12.74
N ALA A 281 1.77 13.41 11.59
CA ALA A 281 0.75 12.54 11.03
C ALA A 281 0.36 11.42 12.01
N MET A 282 1.36 10.78 12.66
CA MET A 282 1.12 9.78 13.71
C MET A 282 0.33 10.36 14.89
N LYS A 283 0.71 11.57 15.39
CA LYS A 283 0.00 12.25 16.47
C LYS A 283 -1.45 12.57 16.10
N LEU A 284 -1.71 13.01 14.88
CA LEU A 284 -3.06 13.30 14.41
C LEU A 284 -3.91 12.02 14.32
N ALA A 285 -3.33 10.91 13.85
CA ALA A 285 -4.00 9.62 13.81
C ALA A 285 -4.34 9.12 15.23
N MET A 286 -3.41 9.18 16.17
CA MET A 286 -3.66 8.82 17.58
C MET A 286 -4.72 9.72 18.23
N LYS A 287 -4.66 11.03 17.97
CA LYS A 287 -5.66 11.99 18.47
C LYS A 287 -7.06 11.65 17.97
N GLU A 288 -7.20 11.29 16.69
CA GLU A 288 -8.49 10.91 16.14
C GLU A 288 -8.99 9.58 16.72
N ALA A 289 -8.09 8.60 16.87
CA ALA A 289 -8.40 7.32 17.50
C ALA A 289 -8.72 7.45 19.00
N GLY A 290 -8.43 8.61 19.62
CA GLY A 290 -8.64 8.85 21.05
C GLY A 290 -7.70 8.04 21.95
N ILE A 291 -6.51 7.70 21.47
CA ILE A 291 -5.54 6.86 22.19
C ILE A 291 -4.28 7.63 22.58
N GLN A 292 -3.60 7.09 23.59
CA GLN A 292 -2.27 7.55 24.02
C GLN A 292 -1.17 6.73 23.31
N PRO A 293 0.05 7.25 23.23
CA PRO A 293 1.19 6.55 22.59
C PRO A 293 1.43 5.13 23.09
N GLU A 294 1.21 4.88 24.38
CA GLU A 294 1.41 3.58 25.04
C GLU A 294 0.42 2.50 24.60
N GLN A 295 -0.67 2.91 23.93
CA GLN A 295 -1.70 2.01 23.43
C GLN A 295 -1.43 1.53 22.00
N VAL A 296 -0.40 2.07 21.31
CA VAL A 296 0.03 1.57 20.01
C VAL A 296 0.86 0.31 20.22
N ASP A 297 0.32 -0.82 19.84
CA ASP A 297 0.96 -2.13 20.03
C ASP A 297 1.97 -2.48 18.96
N TYR A 298 1.70 -2.03 17.73
CA TYR A 298 2.44 -2.39 16.54
C TYR A 298 2.49 -1.24 15.52
N ILE A 299 3.63 -1.06 14.88
CA ILE A 299 3.81 -0.14 13.74
C ILE A 299 4.31 -0.92 12.53
N ASN A 300 3.52 -0.94 11.45
CA ASN A 300 4.00 -1.27 10.13
C ASN A 300 4.60 0.01 9.53
N ALA A 301 5.91 0.08 9.54
CA ALA A 301 6.64 1.27 9.13
C ALA A 301 6.67 1.41 7.60
N HIS A 302 6.85 2.62 7.13
CA HIS A 302 7.18 2.86 5.74
C HIS A 302 8.46 2.12 5.34
N GLY A 303 9.54 2.20 6.15
CA GLY A 303 10.68 1.32 6.15
C GLY A 303 11.15 0.86 4.78
N THR A 304 11.66 1.77 3.95
CA THR A 304 11.96 1.51 2.54
C THR A 304 13.31 0.85 2.29
N SER A 305 14.16 0.68 3.31
CA SER A 305 15.56 0.28 3.12
C SER A 305 16.44 1.37 2.48
N THR A 306 15.97 2.62 2.44
CA THR A 306 16.80 3.77 2.07
C THR A 306 17.42 4.40 3.31
N HIS A 307 18.63 4.94 3.16
CA HIS A 307 19.38 5.49 4.30
C HIS A 307 18.58 6.57 5.04
N HIS A 308 18.09 7.58 4.33
CA HIS A 308 17.40 8.73 4.91
C HIS A 308 16.01 8.38 5.45
N ASN A 309 15.20 7.65 4.68
CA ASN A 309 13.85 7.33 5.11
C ASN A 309 13.83 6.60 6.46
N ASP A 310 14.60 5.52 6.57
CA ASP A 310 14.55 4.65 7.75
C ASP A 310 15.06 5.38 9.01
N LEU A 311 16.11 6.21 8.83
CA LEU A 311 16.62 7.05 9.90
C LEU A 311 15.60 8.11 10.34
N PHE A 312 14.99 8.82 9.38
CA PHE A 312 14.09 9.94 9.71
C PHE A 312 12.73 9.43 10.19
N GLU A 313 12.26 8.30 9.69
CA GLU A 313 11.06 7.64 10.24
C GLU A 313 11.29 7.17 11.69
N SER A 314 12.49 6.64 12.01
CA SER A 314 12.84 6.29 13.40
C SER A 314 12.79 7.53 14.32
N ARG A 315 13.25 8.68 13.84
CA ARG A 315 13.11 9.97 14.56
C ARG A 315 11.65 10.39 14.69
N ALA A 316 10.86 10.23 13.62
CA ALA A 316 9.43 10.55 13.61
C ALA A 316 8.64 9.71 14.63
N ILE A 317 8.95 8.41 14.74
CA ILE A 317 8.34 7.50 15.73
C ILE A 317 8.70 7.97 17.15
N ARG A 318 9.96 8.31 17.43
CA ARG A 318 10.35 8.90 18.73
C ARG A 318 9.65 10.22 19.02
N TYR A 319 9.54 11.10 18.02
CA TYR A 319 8.82 12.36 18.13
C TYR A 319 7.33 12.16 18.46
N ALA A 320 6.71 11.16 17.83
CA ALA A 320 5.27 10.89 18.01
C ALA A 320 4.95 10.18 19.32
N LEU A 321 5.71 9.13 19.64
CA LEU A 321 5.39 8.21 20.73
C LEU A 321 6.18 8.48 22.04
N GLY A 322 7.22 9.31 21.99
CA GLY A 322 8.06 9.58 23.16
C GLY A 322 8.67 8.30 23.73
N LYS A 323 8.46 8.03 25.01
CA LYS A 323 9.00 6.82 25.68
C LYS A 323 8.37 5.52 25.16
N ALA A 324 7.14 5.54 24.66
CA ALA A 324 6.49 4.36 24.11
C ALA A 324 7.18 3.84 22.82
N ALA A 325 7.96 4.69 22.15
CA ALA A 325 8.76 4.28 20.99
C ALA A 325 9.78 3.17 21.29
N GLU A 326 10.24 3.04 22.52
CA GLU A 326 11.21 2.02 22.93
C GLU A 326 10.59 0.62 23.08
N THR A 327 9.26 0.53 23.19
CA THR A 327 8.56 -0.74 23.49
C THR A 327 7.62 -1.19 22.39
N VAL A 328 7.12 -0.28 21.56
CA VAL A 328 6.28 -0.63 20.41
C VAL A 328 7.06 -1.52 19.44
N VAL A 329 6.41 -2.58 18.94
CA VAL A 329 7.05 -3.48 17.96
C VAL A 329 6.90 -2.87 16.56
N ILE A 330 8.01 -2.82 15.82
CA ILE A 330 8.07 -2.19 14.49
C ILE A 330 8.57 -3.21 13.47
N ASN A 331 7.99 -3.22 12.29
CA ASN A 331 8.53 -3.96 11.15
C ASN A 331 8.34 -3.20 9.83
N SER A 332 8.84 -3.76 8.74
CA SER A 332 8.53 -3.31 7.38
C SER A 332 8.17 -4.50 6.48
N THR A 333 6.96 -4.48 5.93
CA THR A 333 6.48 -5.45 4.95
C THR A 333 7.25 -5.37 3.63
N LYS A 334 7.86 -4.22 3.34
CA LYS A 334 8.67 -4.00 2.12
C LYS A 334 9.90 -4.91 2.03
N SER A 335 10.34 -5.47 3.15
CA SER A 335 11.39 -6.49 3.16
C SER A 335 11.00 -7.75 2.37
N MET A 336 9.69 -8.06 2.29
CA MET A 336 9.15 -9.25 1.63
C MET A 336 8.60 -8.95 0.23
N VAL A 337 7.87 -7.84 0.07
CA VAL A 337 7.14 -7.51 -1.18
C VAL A 337 7.79 -6.39 -1.99
N GLY A 338 8.96 -5.89 -1.58
CA GLY A 338 9.53 -4.68 -2.15
C GLY A 338 8.67 -3.44 -1.86
N HIS A 339 9.04 -2.32 -2.45
CA HIS A 339 8.27 -1.08 -2.34
C HIS A 339 7.26 -1.01 -3.49
N MET A 340 6.00 -1.31 -3.21
CA MET A 340 4.90 -1.34 -4.17
C MET A 340 4.33 0.06 -4.47
N LEU A 341 5.07 1.13 -4.18
CA LEU A 341 4.74 2.54 -4.46
C LEU A 341 3.30 2.90 -4.02
N GLY A 342 2.43 3.27 -4.97
CA GLY A 342 1.04 3.63 -4.67
C GLY A 342 0.20 2.52 -4.04
N ALA A 343 0.57 1.26 -4.21
CA ALA A 343 -0.09 0.13 -3.56
C ALA A 343 0.37 -0.13 -2.12
N ALA A 344 1.58 0.33 -1.75
CA ALA A 344 2.27 -0.08 -0.52
C ALA A 344 1.41 0.13 0.74
N GLY A 345 0.91 1.34 0.96
CA GLY A 345 0.14 1.65 2.18
C GLY A 345 -1.15 0.84 2.32
N ALA A 346 -1.78 0.46 1.21
CA ALA A 346 -2.99 -0.36 1.25
C ALA A 346 -2.69 -1.82 1.63
N VAL A 347 -1.61 -2.38 1.08
CA VAL A 347 -1.13 -3.72 1.44
C VAL A 347 -0.70 -3.77 2.91
N GLU A 348 -0.06 -2.71 3.41
CA GLU A 348 0.38 -2.59 4.80
C GLU A 348 -0.79 -2.44 5.79
N VAL A 349 -1.87 -1.77 5.40
CA VAL A 349 -3.13 -1.77 6.19
C VAL A 349 -3.71 -3.18 6.29
N ILE A 350 -3.73 -3.95 5.21
CA ILE A 350 -4.16 -5.36 5.23
C ILE A 350 -3.29 -6.17 6.20
N VAL A 351 -1.97 -5.96 6.18
CA VAL A 351 -1.07 -6.61 7.15
C VAL A 351 -1.42 -6.22 8.59
N CYS A 352 -1.72 -4.93 8.87
CA CYS A 352 -2.16 -4.49 10.19
C CYS A 352 -3.45 -5.20 10.64
N VAL A 353 -4.45 -5.32 9.76
CA VAL A 353 -5.70 -6.05 10.03
C VAL A 353 -5.43 -7.51 10.34
N LYS A 354 -4.65 -8.19 9.51
CA LYS A 354 -4.31 -9.61 9.69
C LYS A 354 -3.45 -9.84 10.94
N SER A 355 -2.58 -8.90 11.28
CA SER A 355 -1.78 -8.96 12.51
C SER A 355 -2.66 -8.85 13.76
N ILE A 356 -3.72 -8.02 13.74
CA ILE A 356 -4.71 -7.94 14.81
C ILE A 356 -5.53 -9.24 14.89
N GLU A 357 -5.96 -9.80 13.76
CA GLU A 357 -6.74 -11.03 13.72
C GLU A 357 -5.96 -12.22 14.30
N ASP A 358 -4.72 -12.41 13.89
CA ASP A 358 -3.88 -13.55 14.26
C ASP A 358 -2.99 -13.28 15.49
N GLN A 359 -2.98 -12.05 16.04
CA GLN A 359 -2.10 -11.63 17.14
C GLN A 359 -0.62 -11.87 16.84
N PHE A 360 -0.23 -11.64 15.59
CA PHE A 360 1.06 -12.00 15.01
C PHE A 360 1.66 -10.82 14.24
N ILE A 361 2.91 -10.45 14.56
CA ILE A 361 3.72 -9.44 13.86
C ILE A 361 4.82 -10.17 13.11
N HIS A 362 4.82 -10.08 11.79
CA HIS A 362 5.86 -10.71 10.97
C HIS A 362 7.22 -10.03 11.16
N GLN A 363 8.29 -10.80 10.91
CA GLN A 363 9.64 -10.26 10.94
C GLN A 363 9.94 -9.39 9.71
N THR A 364 10.84 -8.42 9.88
CA THR A 364 11.55 -7.77 8.77
C THR A 364 12.67 -8.71 8.33
N ILE A 365 12.59 -9.24 7.11
CA ILE A 365 13.63 -10.11 6.54
C ILE A 365 14.75 -9.28 5.89
N GLY A 366 15.90 -9.89 5.58
CA GLY A 366 17.04 -9.25 4.92
C GLY A 366 17.88 -8.34 5.82
N THR A 367 17.36 -7.92 6.98
CA THR A 367 18.07 -7.10 7.97
C THR A 367 18.85 -8.01 8.93
N GLU A 368 20.14 -7.83 9.00
CA GLU A 368 21.02 -8.57 9.92
C GLU A 368 21.55 -7.68 11.05
N HIS A 369 21.86 -6.42 10.74
CA HIS A 369 22.51 -5.49 11.65
C HIS A 369 21.74 -4.17 11.70
N ILE A 370 20.88 -4.01 12.71
CA ILE A 370 20.14 -2.75 12.91
C ILE A 370 21.12 -1.59 13.01
N ASP A 371 20.86 -0.52 12.24
CA ASP A 371 21.58 0.73 12.31
C ASP A 371 21.44 1.34 13.72
N PRO A 372 22.54 1.58 14.46
CA PRO A 372 22.46 2.16 15.80
C PRO A 372 21.75 3.53 15.85
N GLU A 373 21.75 4.30 14.76
CA GLU A 373 21.04 5.57 14.68
C GLU A 373 19.51 5.38 14.57
N CYS A 374 19.06 4.25 14.01
CA CYS A 374 17.64 3.88 13.99
C CYS A 374 17.16 3.36 15.35
N GLY A 375 17.90 2.48 16.00
CA GLY A 375 17.87 2.02 17.40
C GLY A 375 16.50 1.94 18.09
N LEU A 376 15.46 1.31 17.49
CA LEU A 376 14.15 1.04 18.09
C LEU A 376 13.89 -0.48 18.17
N ASN A 377 12.71 -0.86 18.65
CA ASN A 377 12.34 -2.27 18.82
C ASN A 377 11.80 -2.88 17.50
N TYR A 378 12.71 -3.21 16.58
CA TYR A 378 12.35 -3.83 15.30
C TYR A 378 12.23 -5.35 15.42
N ALA A 379 11.14 -5.91 14.84
CA ALA A 379 10.97 -7.35 14.70
C ALA A 379 11.92 -7.87 13.60
N VAL A 380 13.14 -8.25 13.97
CA VAL A 380 14.19 -8.78 13.10
C VAL A 380 14.58 -10.18 13.55
N GLY A 381 14.84 -11.10 12.61
CA GLY A 381 15.28 -12.47 12.90
C GLY A 381 14.16 -13.44 13.30
N SER A 382 13.06 -12.96 13.86
CA SER A 382 11.89 -13.79 14.20
C SER A 382 10.60 -12.95 14.25
N PRO A 383 9.44 -13.54 13.98
CA PRO A 383 8.17 -12.89 14.22
C PRO A 383 7.90 -12.71 15.72
N VAL A 384 6.94 -11.85 16.06
CA VAL A 384 6.55 -11.58 17.45
C VAL A 384 5.07 -11.91 17.61
N GLU A 385 4.77 -12.79 18.55
CA GLU A 385 3.40 -13.07 19.00
C GLU A 385 3.10 -12.24 20.24
N LYS A 386 2.09 -11.38 20.14
CA LYS A 386 1.62 -10.55 21.26
C LYS A 386 0.19 -10.10 21.05
N LYS A 387 -0.46 -9.67 22.11
CA LYS A 387 -1.77 -9.01 22.01
C LYS A 387 -1.62 -7.69 21.24
N ILE A 388 -2.47 -7.50 20.23
CA ILE A 388 -2.53 -6.31 19.39
C ILE A 388 -3.98 -5.80 19.40
N ASP A 389 -4.20 -4.67 20.04
CA ASP A 389 -5.49 -3.98 20.02
C ASP A 389 -5.43 -2.79 19.03
N TYR A 390 -4.27 -2.15 18.86
CA TYR A 390 -4.07 -1.03 17.94
C TYR A 390 -2.80 -1.23 17.11
N ALA A 391 -2.97 -1.24 15.79
CA ALA A 391 -1.87 -1.25 14.83
C ALA A 391 -1.84 0.06 14.04
N MET A 392 -0.65 0.60 13.80
CA MET A 392 -0.42 1.81 13.01
C MET A 392 0.31 1.44 11.71
N SER A 393 -0.15 1.96 10.58
CA SER A 393 0.54 1.89 9.29
C SER A 393 0.99 3.28 8.87
N ASN A 394 2.29 3.42 8.55
CA ASN A 394 2.87 4.67 8.08
C ASN A 394 3.21 4.60 6.59
N SER A 395 2.91 5.65 5.87
CA SER A 395 3.31 5.84 4.48
C SER A 395 3.90 7.22 4.27
N LEU A 396 5.09 7.26 3.68
CA LEU A 396 5.83 8.47 3.38
C LEU A 396 6.04 8.55 1.86
N GLY A 397 5.72 9.67 1.23
CA GLY A 397 5.77 9.82 -0.22
C GLY A 397 6.66 10.97 -0.67
N PHE A 398 7.25 10.84 -1.85
CA PHE A 398 7.92 11.96 -2.52
C PHE A 398 6.98 13.16 -2.59
N GLY A 399 7.53 14.38 -2.43
CA GLY A 399 6.75 15.60 -2.22
C GLY A 399 6.49 15.91 -0.74
N GLY A 400 6.98 15.05 0.18
CA GLY A 400 6.82 15.20 1.63
C GLY A 400 5.42 14.81 2.11
N HIS A 401 4.75 13.91 1.41
CA HIS A 401 3.45 13.37 1.82
C HIS A 401 3.62 12.37 2.96
N ASN A 402 2.97 12.60 4.09
CA ASN A 402 3.01 11.72 5.25
C ASN A 402 1.60 11.27 5.64
N VAL A 403 1.42 9.98 5.83
CA VAL A 403 0.16 9.38 6.24
C VAL A 403 0.39 8.38 7.36
N SER A 404 -0.46 8.43 8.39
CA SER A 404 -0.56 7.39 9.41
C SER A 404 -2.02 6.98 9.53
N LEU A 405 -2.25 5.68 9.45
CA LEU A 405 -3.57 5.06 9.66
C LEU A 405 -3.52 4.20 10.91
N ILE A 406 -4.57 4.24 11.73
CA ILE A 406 -4.72 3.38 12.90
C ILE A 406 -5.89 2.44 12.68
N VAL A 407 -5.57 1.15 12.73
CA VAL A 407 -6.51 0.05 12.73
C VAL A 407 -6.66 -0.44 14.16
N LYS A 408 -7.90 -0.65 14.59
CA LYS A 408 -8.25 -1.09 15.93
C LYS A 408 -8.94 -2.44 15.86
N ARG A 409 -8.66 -3.31 16.83
CA ARG A 409 -9.43 -4.53 17.06
C ARG A 409 -10.91 -4.17 17.24
N TYR A 410 -11.77 -4.84 16.48
CA TYR A 410 -13.21 -4.67 16.65
C TYR A 410 -13.69 -5.43 17.89
N GLU A 411 -14.46 -4.75 18.71
CA GLU A 411 -15.19 -5.31 19.85
C GLU A 411 -16.66 -4.91 19.69
N GLU A 412 -17.57 -5.88 19.85
CA GLU A 412 -19.02 -5.68 19.73
C GLU A 412 -19.59 -4.67 20.76
#